data_0ed71ce1ee3642679cc8facdfc613c21
#
_entry.id   0ed71ce1ee3642679cc8facdfc613c21
#
_cell.length_a   1.000
_cell.length_b   1.000
_cell.length_c   1.000
_cell.angle_alpha   90.00
_cell.angle_beta   90.00
_cell.angle_gamma   90.00
#
_symmetry.space_group_name_H-M   'P 1'
#
loop_
_entity.id
_entity.type
_entity.pdbx_description
1 polymer ?
#
loop_
_entity_poly.entity_id
_entity_poly.type
_entity_poly.pdbx_seq_one_letter_code
_entity_poly.pdbx_strand_id
1 'polypeptide(L)'
;GIVLREPSVVAINTTTKEVQAVGEEAKQMLGRAPGSITAIRPMKDGVIAHFEVTEKMISSFIRKVHNNRKTLVRPRVVIAVPSGITQVEKRAVRDSAESAGAREVFLIEEPMAAAIGVDLPVQEPTGNMIIDIGGGTTEVAIISMSGIVYSKSVRIAGDEMDEAIVNYVKKKYNLLIGERTAEEVKIQIGSAYPMKKRMTMEVKGRDLVA
;
A
#
# COMPACT_ATOMS: atom_id res chain seq x y z
N GLY A 1 -17.49 -5.04 7.83
CA GLY A 1 -17.17 -4.83 6.43
C GLY A 1 -16.20 -3.67 6.25
N ILE A 2 -15.69 -3.45 5.03
CA ILE A 2 -14.78 -2.34 4.70
C ILE A 2 -15.59 -1.03 4.73
N VAL A 3 -15.17 -0.06 5.55
CA VAL A 3 -15.83 1.25 5.68
C VAL A 3 -15.05 2.37 4.97
N LEU A 4 -13.75 2.17 4.70
CA LEU A 4 -12.90 3.09 3.96
C LEU A 4 -11.86 2.29 3.18
N ARG A 5 -11.63 2.67 1.93
CA ARG A 5 -10.55 2.13 1.08
C ARG A 5 -9.84 3.30 0.41
N GLU A 6 -8.61 3.54 0.79
CA GLU A 6 -7.81 4.67 0.32
C GLU A 6 -6.36 4.25 0.09
N PRO A 7 -5.71 4.72 -0.96
CA PRO A 7 -4.29 4.48 -1.18
C PRO A 7 -3.44 5.25 -0.16
N SER A 8 -2.27 4.71 0.18
CA SER A 8 -1.29 5.35 1.08
C SER A 8 -0.48 6.42 0.33
N VAL A 9 -1.16 7.49 -0.09
CA VAL A 9 -0.57 8.63 -0.80
C VAL A 9 -0.97 9.92 -0.11
N VAL A 10 -0.04 10.86 0.00
CA VAL A 10 -0.26 12.18 0.58
C VAL A 10 0.32 13.25 -0.33
N ALA A 11 -0.47 14.27 -0.63
CA ALA A 11 -0.01 15.46 -1.33
C ALA A 11 0.34 16.56 -0.32
N ILE A 12 1.57 17.05 -0.38
CA ILE A 12 2.08 18.09 0.51
C ILE A 12 2.51 19.31 -0.28
N ASN A 13 2.29 20.48 0.30
CA ASN A 13 2.89 21.71 -0.21
C ASN A 13 4.39 21.70 0.09
N THR A 14 5.22 21.91 -0.93
CA THR A 14 6.69 21.83 -0.81
C THR A 14 7.27 22.92 0.06
N THR A 15 6.61 24.08 0.12
CA THR A 15 7.04 25.26 0.87
C THR A 15 6.53 25.25 2.31
N THR A 16 5.20 25.10 2.50
CA THR A 16 4.58 25.15 3.83
C THR A 16 4.60 23.83 4.60
N LYS A 17 4.91 22.72 3.91
CA LYS A 17 4.86 21.34 4.45
C LYS A 17 3.46 20.93 4.93
N GLU A 18 2.43 21.66 4.53
CA GLU A 18 1.05 21.34 4.85
C GLU A 18 0.50 20.23 3.94
N VAL A 19 -0.30 19.36 4.53
CA VAL A 19 -1.02 18.31 3.77
C VAL A 19 -2.18 18.96 3.02
N GLN A 20 -2.22 18.78 1.71
CA GLN A 20 -3.25 19.30 0.81
C GLN A 20 -4.32 18.25 0.51
N ALA A 21 -3.90 16.99 0.32
CA ALA A 21 -4.80 15.88 0.04
C ALA A 21 -4.25 14.56 0.59
N VAL A 22 -5.14 13.60 0.87
CA VAL A 22 -4.77 12.26 1.36
C VAL A 22 -5.63 11.22 0.65
N GLY A 23 -5.00 10.10 0.31
CA GLY A 23 -5.69 8.97 -0.30
C GLY A 23 -5.89 9.16 -1.80
N GLU A 24 -7.10 8.88 -2.29
CA GLU A 24 -7.42 8.89 -3.72
C GLU A 24 -7.19 10.27 -4.36
N GLU A 25 -7.55 11.35 -3.65
CA GLU A 25 -7.30 12.72 -4.13
C GLU A 25 -5.80 12.98 -4.35
N ALA A 26 -4.96 12.53 -3.41
CA ALA A 26 -3.52 12.66 -3.52
C ALA A 26 -2.94 11.75 -4.63
N LYS A 27 -3.50 10.54 -4.82
CA LYS A 27 -3.11 9.62 -5.91
C LYS A 27 -3.34 10.25 -7.29
N GLN A 28 -4.41 11.00 -7.47
CA GLN A 28 -4.70 11.70 -8.73
C GLN A 28 -3.68 12.80 -9.05
N MET A 29 -2.97 13.30 -8.05
CA MET A 29 -1.93 14.34 -8.20
C MET A 29 -0.55 13.76 -8.55
N LEU A 30 -0.35 12.44 -8.46
CA LEU A 30 0.91 11.79 -8.84
C LEU A 30 1.27 12.11 -10.30
N GLY A 31 2.45 12.68 -10.51
CA GLY A 31 2.95 13.07 -11.82
C GLY A 31 2.21 14.22 -12.53
N ARG A 32 1.24 14.88 -11.85
CA ARG A 32 0.41 15.96 -12.41
C ARG A 32 0.25 17.14 -11.46
N ALA A 33 0.83 17.09 -10.28
CA ALA A 33 0.73 18.16 -9.29
C ALA A 33 1.40 19.45 -9.79
N PRO A 34 0.85 20.65 -9.45
CA PRO A 34 1.55 21.92 -9.65
C PRO A 34 2.90 21.90 -8.94
N GLY A 35 3.88 22.71 -9.40
CA GLY A 35 5.24 22.70 -8.88
C GLY A 35 5.39 22.98 -7.38
N SER A 36 4.37 23.57 -6.76
CA SER A 36 4.31 23.80 -5.30
C SER A 36 3.75 22.61 -4.50
N ILE A 37 3.28 21.57 -5.16
CA ILE A 37 2.68 20.39 -4.53
C ILE A 37 3.44 19.14 -4.97
N THR A 38 3.78 18.29 -4.02
CA THR A 38 4.38 16.98 -4.29
C THR A 38 3.52 15.89 -3.66
N ALA A 39 3.10 14.92 -4.47
CA ALA A 39 2.45 13.71 -3.98
C ALA A 39 3.52 12.67 -3.66
N ILE A 40 3.50 12.15 -2.44
CA ILE A 40 4.46 11.17 -1.94
C ILE A 40 3.74 9.96 -1.36
N ARG A 41 4.42 8.82 -1.37
CA ARG A 41 4.05 7.64 -0.60
C ARG A 41 4.81 7.67 0.73
N PRO A 42 4.14 7.94 1.87
CA PRO A 42 4.80 8.07 3.15
C PRO A 42 5.30 6.72 3.71
N MET A 43 4.80 5.63 3.13
CA MET A 43 5.26 4.27 3.37
C MET A 43 5.89 3.72 2.10
N LYS A 44 7.01 3.02 2.25
CA LYS A 44 7.72 2.36 1.16
C LYS A 44 8.19 0.99 1.62
N ASP A 45 8.02 -0.02 0.78
CA ASP A 45 8.45 -1.40 1.04
C ASP A 45 7.95 -1.93 2.40
N GLY A 46 6.70 -1.60 2.75
CA GLY A 46 6.06 -2.01 4.01
C GLY A 46 6.50 -1.26 5.26
N VAL A 47 7.39 -0.26 5.16
CA VAL A 47 7.89 0.51 6.31
C VAL A 47 7.58 2.01 6.19
N ILE A 48 7.59 2.70 7.34
CA ILE A 48 7.39 4.15 7.38
C ILE A 48 8.65 4.85 6.90
N ALA A 49 8.55 5.55 5.75
CA ALA A 49 9.62 6.38 5.20
C ALA A 49 9.55 7.84 5.72
N HIS A 50 8.33 8.32 6.00
CA HIS A 50 8.08 9.69 6.47
C HIS A 50 7.10 9.71 7.64
N PHE A 51 7.63 9.77 8.87
CA PHE A 51 6.85 9.65 10.10
C PHE A 51 5.71 10.68 10.21
N GLU A 52 6.03 11.98 10.12
CA GLU A 52 5.04 13.06 10.26
C GLU A 52 3.93 13.00 9.20
N VAL A 53 4.27 12.57 7.99
CA VAL A 53 3.31 12.46 6.90
C VAL A 53 2.42 11.23 7.10
N THR A 54 2.98 10.13 7.61
CA THR A 54 2.22 8.92 7.96
C THR A 54 1.24 9.21 9.10
N GLU A 55 1.66 9.93 10.14
CA GLU A 55 0.79 10.37 11.25
C GLU A 55 -0.41 11.17 10.72
N LYS A 56 -0.16 12.18 9.87
CA LYS A 56 -1.21 13.00 9.26
C LYS A 56 -2.16 12.19 8.38
N MET A 57 -1.63 11.20 7.65
CA MET A 57 -2.41 10.27 6.84
C MET A 57 -3.33 9.42 7.71
N ILE A 58 -2.80 8.77 8.74
CA ILE A 58 -3.59 7.95 9.68
C ILE A 58 -4.65 8.80 10.38
N SER A 59 -4.30 10.00 10.84
CA SER A 59 -5.23 10.93 11.46
C SER A 59 -6.38 11.32 10.50
N SER A 60 -6.06 11.51 9.22
CA SER A 60 -7.07 11.79 8.20
C SER A 60 -8.02 10.60 7.99
N PHE A 61 -7.49 9.38 7.95
CA PHE A 61 -8.30 8.17 7.81
C PHE A 61 -9.19 7.93 9.02
N ILE A 62 -8.67 8.08 10.24
CA ILE A 62 -9.47 7.99 11.47
C ILE A 62 -10.62 9.01 11.43
N ARG A 63 -10.37 10.25 11.02
CA ARG A 63 -11.41 11.28 10.88
C ARG A 63 -12.45 10.93 9.82
N LYS A 64 -12.03 10.46 8.65
CA LYS A 64 -12.94 10.02 7.57
C LYS A 64 -13.88 8.91 8.05
N VAL A 65 -13.35 7.89 8.73
CA VAL A 65 -14.15 6.78 9.30
C VAL A 65 -15.18 7.26 10.31
N HIS A 66 -14.88 8.32 11.06
CA HIS A 66 -15.81 8.94 12.02
C HIS A 66 -16.66 10.06 11.41
N ASN A 67 -16.80 10.13 10.07
CA ASN A 67 -17.56 11.15 9.34
C ASN A 67 -17.16 12.59 9.73
N ASN A 68 -15.86 12.83 9.94
CA ASN A 68 -15.28 14.10 10.36
C ASN A 68 -15.88 14.67 11.69
N ARG A 69 -16.62 13.87 12.46
CA ARG A 69 -17.08 14.28 13.78
C ARG A 69 -15.91 14.27 14.75
N LYS A 70 -15.79 15.32 15.56
CA LYS A 70 -14.89 15.33 16.71
C LYS A 70 -15.44 14.36 17.75
N THR A 71 -14.98 13.11 17.71
CA THR A 71 -15.34 12.12 18.72
C THR A 71 -14.51 12.39 19.97
N LEU A 72 -15.16 12.51 21.11
CA LEU A 72 -14.49 12.55 22.43
C LEU A 72 -13.82 11.22 22.78
N VAL A 73 -14.20 10.16 22.09
CA VAL A 73 -13.70 8.78 22.33
C VAL A 73 -12.64 8.45 21.30
N ARG A 74 -11.43 8.22 21.77
CA ARG A 74 -10.32 7.74 20.92
C ARG A 74 -10.51 6.26 20.59
N PRO A 75 -10.36 5.84 19.32
CA PRO A 75 -10.54 4.45 18.93
C PRO A 75 -9.38 3.56 19.41
N ARG A 76 -9.67 2.28 19.59
CA ARG A 76 -8.66 1.22 19.55
C ARG A 76 -8.39 0.88 18.09
N VAL A 77 -7.12 0.74 17.72
CA VAL A 77 -6.70 0.50 16.34
C VAL A 77 -5.87 -0.77 16.27
N VAL A 78 -6.18 -1.63 15.33
CA VAL A 78 -5.36 -2.77 14.96
C VAL A 78 -4.71 -2.43 13.62
N ILE A 79 -3.38 -2.57 13.54
CA ILE A 79 -2.62 -2.27 12.31
C ILE A 79 -1.91 -3.55 11.87
N ALA A 80 -2.13 -3.93 10.62
CA ALA A 80 -1.37 -4.98 9.99
C ALA A 80 0.03 -4.43 9.62
N VAL A 81 1.05 -5.23 9.87
CA VAL A 81 2.45 -4.90 9.59
C VAL A 81 3.14 -6.08 8.92
N PRO A 82 4.14 -5.84 8.06
CA PRO A 82 4.89 -6.92 7.43
C PRO A 82 5.55 -7.85 8.44
N SER A 83 5.67 -9.11 8.08
CA SER A 83 6.40 -10.08 8.88
C SER A 83 7.89 -9.72 8.97
N GLY A 84 8.46 -9.82 10.15
CA GLY A 84 9.89 -9.62 10.34
C GLY A 84 10.34 -8.17 10.39
N ILE A 85 9.45 -7.18 10.53
CA ILE A 85 9.84 -5.80 10.81
C ILE A 85 10.53 -5.70 12.18
N THR A 86 11.47 -4.77 12.28
CA THR A 86 12.27 -4.53 13.50
C THR A 86 11.43 -3.95 14.64
N GLN A 87 11.92 -4.04 15.87
CA GLN A 87 11.26 -3.43 17.02
C GLN A 87 11.16 -1.89 16.90
N VAL A 88 12.14 -1.27 16.23
CA VAL A 88 12.12 0.18 15.96
C VAL A 88 10.97 0.53 15.02
N GLU A 89 10.79 -0.23 13.94
CA GLU A 89 9.68 -0.05 12.99
C GLU A 89 8.32 -0.30 13.66
N LYS A 90 8.19 -1.37 14.47
CA LYS A 90 6.97 -1.63 15.28
C LYS A 90 6.63 -0.46 16.19
N ARG A 91 7.64 0.12 16.84
CA ARG A 91 7.46 1.30 17.68
C ARG A 91 7.03 2.52 16.87
N ALA A 92 7.67 2.78 15.73
CA ALA A 92 7.30 3.89 14.85
C ALA A 92 5.84 3.82 14.39
N VAL A 93 5.34 2.62 14.07
CA VAL A 93 3.93 2.41 13.71
C VAL A 93 2.99 2.74 14.89
N ARG A 94 3.31 2.27 16.10
CA ARG A 94 2.52 2.59 17.30
C ARG A 94 2.51 4.08 17.58
N ASP A 95 3.69 4.69 17.64
CA ASP A 95 3.84 6.11 17.95
C ASP A 95 3.09 6.98 16.94
N SER A 96 3.13 6.63 15.63
CA SER A 96 2.36 7.31 14.58
C SER A 96 0.85 7.21 14.79
N ALA A 97 0.35 6.03 15.14
CA ALA A 97 -1.08 5.83 15.33
C ALA A 97 -1.60 6.47 16.63
N GLU A 98 -0.83 6.44 17.71
CA GLU A 98 -1.16 7.11 18.97
C GLU A 98 -1.17 8.63 18.79
N SER A 99 -0.17 9.19 18.11
CA SER A 99 -0.10 10.63 17.76
C SER A 99 -1.26 11.03 16.83
N ALA A 100 -1.68 10.14 15.93
CA ALA A 100 -2.85 10.33 15.07
C ALA A 100 -4.19 10.30 15.83
N GLY A 101 -4.20 9.93 17.12
CA GLY A 101 -5.37 9.96 18.00
C GLY A 101 -5.92 8.59 18.41
N ALA A 102 -5.23 7.49 18.15
CA ALA A 102 -5.60 6.19 18.70
C ALA A 102 -5.44 6.17 20.24
N ARG A 103 -6.31 5.43 20.94
CA ARG A 103 -6.21 5.21 22.39
C ARG A 103 -5.27 4.05 22.71
N GLU A 104 -5.39 2.98 21.95
CA GLU A 104 -4.61 1.75 22.06
C GLU A 104 -4.29 1.25 20.66
N VAL A 105 -3.08 0.77 20.46
CA VAL A 105 -2.62 0.24 19.16
C VAL A 105 -2.14 -1.19 19.31
N PHE A 106 -2.76 -2.07 18.55
CA PHE A 106 -2.39 -3.47 18.42
C PHE A 106 -1.77 -3.72 17.06
N LEU A 107 -0.70 -4.48 17.02
CA LEU A 107 -0.06 -4.88 15.76
C LEU A 107 -0.36 -6.35 15.49
N ILE A 108 -0.71 -6.66 14.25
CA ILE A 108 -0.87 -8.02 13.73
C ILE A 108 0.00 -8.16 12.48
N GLU A 109 0.58 -9.32 12.26
CA GLU A 109 1.34 -9.56 11.03
C GLU A 109 0.40 -9.70 9.83
N GLU A 110 0.76 -9.08 8.69
CA GLU A 110 -0.07 -9.03 7.48
C GLU A 110 -0.56 -10.42 7.03
N PRO A 111 0.31 -11.47 6.96
CA PRO A 111 -0.16 -12.79 6.58
C PRO A 111 -1.20 -13.39 7.53
N MET A 112 -1.07 -13.13 8.84
CA MET A 112 -2.06 -13.59 9.82
C MET A 112 -3.38 -12.85 9.66
N ALA A 113 -3.34 -11.53 9.45
CA ALA A 113 -4.53 -10.74 9.20
C ALA A 113 -5.24 -11.18 7.91
N ALA A 114 -4.48 -11.45 6.84
CA ALA A 114 -5.00 -11.94 5.57
C ALA A 114 -5.64 -13.33 5.74
N ALA A 115 -4.99 -14.26 6.44
CA ALA A 115 -5.51 -15.60 6.68
C ALA A 115 -6.84 -15.57 7.47
N ILE A 116 -6.93 -14.71 8.49
CA ILE A 116 -8.19 -14.51 9.23
C ILE A 116 -9.25 -13.87 8.32
N GLY A 117 -8.87 -12.93 7.49
CA GLY A 117 -9.79 -12.22 6.59
C GLY A 117 -10.42 -13.08 5.50
N VAL A 118 -9.79 -14.21 5.13
CA VAL A 118 -10.31 -15.20 4.19
C VAL A 118 -10.82 -16.48 4.88
N ASP A 119 -11.05 -16.40 6.20
CA ASP A 119 -11.59 -17.48 7.03
C ASP A 119 -10.78 -18.79 6.96
N LEU A 120 -9.44 -18.72 6.86
CA LEU A 120 -8.62 -19.91 7.00
C LEU A 120 -8.68 -20.44 8.44
N PRO A 121 -8.70 -21.77 8.63
CA PRO A 121 -8.77 -22.39 9.96
C PRO A 121 -7.41 -22.28 10.71
N VAL A 122 -6.98 -21.05 10.98
CA VAL A 122 -5.65 -20.76 11.55
C VAL A 122 -5.42 -21.37 12.95
N GLN A 123 -6.48 -21.72 13.66
CA GLN A 123 -6.40 -22.31 15.00
C GLN A 123 -6.14 -23.81 14.97
N GLU A 124 -6.41 -24.46 13.85
CA GLU A 124 -6.26 -25.91 13.71
C GLU A 124 -4.79 -26.33 13.59
N PRO A 125 -4.46 -27.59 13.95
CA PRO A 125 -3.12 -28.14 13.81
C PRO A 125 -2.81 -28.56 12.37
N THR A 126 -3.29 -27.80 11.40
CA THR A 126 -3.07 -27.96 9.96
C THR A 126 -2.25 -26.78 9.44
N GLY A 127 -1.34 -27.04 8.50
CA GLY A 127 -0.57 -25.99 7.84
C GLY A 127 -1.42 -25.24 6.80
N ASN A 128 -1.68 -23.96 7.04
CA ASN A 128 -2.36 -23.09 6.09
C ASN A 128 -1.33 -22.15 5.48
N MET A 129 -1.23 -22.14 4.15
CA MET A 129 -0.32 -21.25 3.43
C MET A 129 -1.07 -20.03 2.91
N ILE A 130 -0.52 -18.84 3.18
CA ILE A 130 -0.99 -17.58 2.64
C ILE A 130 0.11 -16.92 1.83
N ILE A 131 -0.26 -16.32 0.70
CA ILE A 131 0.61 -15.48 -0.13
C ILE A 131 -0.08 -14.15 -0.27
N ASP A 132 0.53 -13.11 0.27
CA ASP A 132 0.06 -11.73 0.20
C ASP A 132 0.98 -10.92 -0.73
N ILE A 133 0.41 -10.35 -1.79
CA ILE A 133 1.15 -9.55 -2.78
C ILE A 133 0.61 -8.13 -2.71
N GLY A 134 1.37 -7.27 -2.04
CA GLY A 134 1.06 -5.85 -1.89
C GLY A 134 1.59 -4.99 -3.04
N GLY A 135 1.75 -3.69 -2.78
CA GLY A 135 2.43 -2.75 -3.68
C GLY A 135 3.95 -2.91 -3.64
N GLY A 136 4.54 -2.87 -2.45
CA GLY A 136 5.99 -2.88 -2.24
C GLY A 136 6.56 -4.20 -1.69
N THR A 137 5.71 -5.10 -1.16
CA THR A 137 6.15 -6.37 -0.56
C THR A 137 5.29 -7.53 -0.99
N THR A 138 5.92 -8.70 -1.14
CA THR A 138 5.24 -10.00 -1.24
C THR A 138 5.62 -10.83 -0.03
N GLU A 139 4.61 -11.32 0.68
CA GLU A 139 4.77 -12.14 1.88
C GLU A 139 4.22 -13.53 1.66
N VAL A 140 4.97 -14.53 2.11
CA VAL A 140 4.54 -15.93 2.14
C VAL A 140 4.65 -16.40 3.58
N ALA A 141 3.57 -16.99 4.11
CA ALA A 141 3.59 -17.55 5.45
C ALA A 141 2.86 -18.89 5.51
N ILE A 142 3.33 -19.73 6.42
CA ILE A 142 2.64 -20.97 6.86
C ILE A 142 2.16 -20.74 8.27
N ILE A 143 0.87 -20.92 8.47
CA ILE A 143 0.18 -20.66 9.74
C ILE A 143 -0.42 -21.97 10.25
N SER A 144 -0.24 -22.26 11.53
CA SER A 144 -0.83 -23.40 12.23
C SER A 144 -0.95 -23.07 13.71
N MET A 145 -2.01 -23.58 14.36
CA MET A 145 -2.24 -23.43 15.80
C MET A 145 -2.13 -21.96 16.29
N SER A 146 -2.73 -21.04 15.53
CA SER A 146 -2.74 -19.59 15.79
C SER A 146 -1.36 -18.93 15.73
N GLY A 147 -0.34 -19.59 15.22
CA GLY A 147 1.01 -19.08 15.08
C GLY A 147 1.55 -19.11 13.66
N ILE A 148 2.43 -18.19 13.34
CA ILE A 148 3.20 -18.24 12.09
C ILE A 148 4.38 -19.18 12.31
N VAL A 149 4.35 -20.34 11.62
CA VAL A 149 5.39 -21.37 11.69
C VAL A 149 6.61 -21.00 10.84
N TYR A 150 6.34 -20.40 9.68
CA TYR A 150 7.35 -19.93 8.75
C TYR A 150 6.81 -18.70 8.01
N SER A 151 7.66 -17.70 7.82
CA SER A 151 7.35 -16.56 6.95
C SER A 151 8.57 -16.10 6.19
N LYS A 152 8.32 -15.55 5.01
CA LYS A 152 9.32 -14.87 4.20
C LYS A 152 8.70 -13.68 3.52
N SER A 153 9.33 -12.52 3.66
CA SER A 153 8.98 -11.29 2.97
C SER A 153 10.06 -10.93 1.95
N VAL A 154 9.64 -10.49 0.76
CA VAL A 154 10.50 -9.95 -0.29
C VAL A 154 9.97 -8.61 -0.75
N ARG A 155 10.88 -7.68 -1.05
CA ARG A 155 10.56 -6.32 -1.54
C ARG A 155 10.46 -6.33 -3.07
N ILE A 156 9.60 -7.22 -3.59
CA ILE A 156 9.26 -7.33 -5.00
C ILE A 156 7.77 -7.57 -5.06
N ALA A 157 7.00 -6.62 -5.60
CA ALA A 157 5.56 -6.70 -5.65
C ALA A 157 4.97 -5.82 -6.77
N GLY A 158 3.80 -5.24 -6.56
CA GLY A 158 3.06 -4.53 -7.59
C GLY A 158 3.78 -3.35 -8.22
N ASP A 159 4.57 -2.61 -7.45
CA ASP A 159 5.27 -1.42 -7.91
C ASP A 159 6.43 -1.81 -8.86
N GLU A 160 7.17 -2.88 -8.56
CA GLU A 160 8.21 -3.42 -9.45
C GLU A 160 7.62 -4.01 -10.74
N MET A 161 6.41 -4.56 -10.66
CA MET A 161 5.69 -5.02 -11.87
C MET A 161 5.34 -3.82 -12.77
N ASP A 162 4.90 -2.71 -12.20
CA ASP A 162 4.60 -1.48 -12.93
C ASP A 162 5.86 -0.89 -13.57
N GLU A 163 6.96 -0.83 -12.83
CA GLU A 163 8.25 -0.37 -13.35
C GLU A 163 8.74 -1.27 -14.49
N ALA A 164 8.58 -2.57 -14.38
CA ALA A 164 8.93 -3.51 -15.45
C ALA A 164 8.12 -3.25 -16.73
N ILE A 165 6.82 -2.91 -16.60
CA ILE A 165 5.97 -2.54 -17.73
C ILE A 165 6.44 -1.22 -18.36
N VAL A 166 6.73 -0.19 -17.56
CA VAL A 166 7.29 1.09 -18.06
C VAL A 166 8.56 0.84 -18.84
N ASN A 167 9.47 0.05 -18.29
CA ASN A 167 10.75 -0.26 -18.92
C ASN A 167 10.58 -1.07 -20.20
N TYR A 168 9.63 -2.01 -20.23
CA TYR A 168 9.32 -2.78 -21.43
C TYR A 168 8.79 -1.91 -22.57
N VAL A 169 7.81 -1.06 -22.25
CA VAL A 169 7.20 -0.13 -23.23
C VAL A 169 8.23 0.84 -23.76
N LYS A 170 9.08 1.40 -22.89
CA LYS A 170 10.18 2.27 -23.27
C LYS A 170 11.16 1.59 -24.22
N LYS A 171 11.61 0.37 -23.91
CA LYS A 171 12.59 -0.35 -24.74
C LYS A 171 12.02 -0.83 -26.08
N LYS A 172 10.76 -1.26 -26.08
CA LYS A 172 10.18 -1.89 -27.27
C LYS A 172 9.56 -0.89 -28.22
N TYR A 173 8.97 0.17 -27.70
CA TYR A 173 8.18 1.13 -28.48
C TYR A 173 8.73 2.55 -28.49
N ASN A 174 9.85 2.81 -27.80
CA ASN A 174 10.41 4.14 -27.55
C ASN A 174 9.36 5.13 -26.97
N LEU A 175 8.45 4.60 -26.17
CA LEU A 175 7.34 5.36 -25.61
C LEU A 175 7.49 5.43 -24.09
N LEU A 176 7.48 6.64 -23.50
CA LEU A 176 7.49 6.82 -22.07
C LEU A 176 6.06 6.95 -21.55
N ILE A 177 5.65 5.99 -20.73
CA ILE A 177 4.38 5.99 -20.01
C ILE A 177 4.60 6.31 -18.54
N GLY A 178 3.57 6.85 -17.87
CA GLY A 178 3.58 7.07 -16.44
C GLY A 178 3.26 5.81 -15.65
N GLU A 179 3.64 5.79 -14.37
CA GLU A 179 3.38 4.70 -13.42
C GLU A 179 1.89 4.32 -13.36
N ARG A 180 0.99 5.30 -13.29
CA ARG A 180 -0.46 5.05 -13.32
C ARG A 180 -0.91 4.29 -14.56
N THR A 181 -0.38 4.63 -15.73
CA THR A 181 -0.71 3.94 -16.98
C THR A 181 -0.20 2.51 -16.95
N ALA A 182 0.99 2.27 -16.38
CA ALA A 182 1.55 0.93 -16.21
C ALA A 182 0.69 0.10 -15.23
N GLU A 183 0.26 0.68 -14.11
CA GLU A 183 -0.68 0.04 -13.17
C GLU A 183 -2.00 -0.35 -13.87
N GLU A 184 -2.56 0.55 -14.69
CA GLU A 184 -3.76 0.28 -15.47
C GLU A 184 -3.55 -0.89 -16.46
N VAL A 185 -2.42 -0.94 -17.16
CA VAL A 185 -2.06 -2.05 -18.06
C VAL A 185 -1.95 -3.36 -17.28
N LYS A 186 -1.24 -3.36 -16.14
CA LYS A 186 -1.11 -4.52 -15.25
C LYS A 186 -2.47 -5.06 -14.83
N ILE A 187 -3.37 -4.19 -14.36
CA ILE A 187 -4.69 -4.59 -13.85
C ILE A 187 -5.59 -5.12 -14.96
N GLN A 188 -5.59 -4.47 -16.13
CA GLN A 188 -6.55 -4.78 -17.19
C GLN A 188 -6.13 -5.98 -18.04
N ILE A 189 -4.85 -6.14 -18.34
CA ILE A 189 -4.39 -7.17 -19.27
C ILE A 189 -3.23 -8.04 -18.73
N GLY A 190 -2.73 -7.73 -17.53
CA GLY A 190 -1.67 -8.54 -16.89
C GLY A 190 -2.16 -9.93 -16.51
N SER A 191 -1.31 -10.93 -16.71
CA SER A 191 -1.57 -12.30 -16.28
C SER A 191 -0.26 -13.03 -15.98
N ALA A 192 -0.22 -13.72 -14.84
CA ALA A 192 0.89 -14.59 -14.47
C ALA A 192 0.83 -15.96 -15.16
N TYR A 193 -0.26 -16.29 -15.83
CA TYR A 193 -0.46 -17.55 -16.55
C TYR A 193 -0.81 -17.30 -18.01
N PRO A 194 -0.33 -18.11 -18.96
CA PRO A 194 -0.65 -17.97 -20.37
C PRO A 194 -2.16 -18.02 -20.62
N MET A 195 -2.71 -16.92 -21.12
CA MET A 195 -4.14 -16.81 -21.42
C MET A 195 -4.47 -17.45 -22.79
N LYS A 196 -5.62 -18.15 -22.88
CA LYS A 196 -6.11 -18.72 -24.16
C LYS A 196 -6.37 -17.62 -25.19
N LYS A 197 -6.83 -16.46 -24.77
CA LYS A 197 -7.07 -15.29 -25.63
C LYS A 197 -6.11 -14.17 -25.24
N ARG A 198 -5.35 -13.68 -26.19
CA ARG A 198 -4.50 -12.50 -26.00
C ARG A 198 -5.38 -11.28 -25.81
N MET A 199 -5.12 -10.51 -24.77
CA MET A 199 -5.73 -9.21 -24.56
C MET A 199 -4.78 -8.11 -25.06
N THR A 200 -5.36 -7.04 -25.57
CA THR A 200 -4.63 -5.86 -26.05
C THR A 200 -5.24 -4.61 -25.44
N MET A 201 -4.41 -3.62 -25.18
CA MET A 201 -4.81 -2.33 -24.64
C MET A 201 -4.09 -1.23 -25.42
N GLU A 202 -4.82 -0.18 -25.78
CA GLU A 202 -4.24 1.01 -26.38
C GLU A 202 -3.62 1.88 -25.28
N VAL A 203 -2.36 2.26 -25.47
CA VAL A 203 -1.59 3.01 -24.46
C VAL A 203 -1.07 4.29 -25.10
N LYS A 204 -1.24 5.43 -24.42
CA LYS A 204 -0.69 6.72 -24.80
C LYS A 204 0.49 7.10 -23.92
N GLY A 205 1.54 7.64 -24.51
CA GLY A 205 2.74 8.09 -23.81
C GLY A 205 3.49 9.14 -24.61
N ARG A 206 4.61 9.62 -24.05
CA ARG A 206 5.49 10.56 -24.73
C ARG A 206 6.46 9.81 -25.62
N ASP A 207 6.52 10.16 -26.90
CA ASP A 207 7.54 9.68 -27.81
C ASP A 207 8.92 10.15 -27.36
N LEU A 208 9.92 9.27 -27.41
CA LEU A 208 11.30 9.56 -27.01
C LEU A 208 12.22 9.81 -28.22
N VAL A 209 11.70 9.68 -29.44
CA VAL A 209 12.46 9.83 -30.71
C VAL A 209 12.08 11.10 -31.44
N ALA A 210 10.85 11.60 -31.22
CA ALA A 210 10.35 12.82 -31.86
C ALA A 210 10.60 14.09 -31.07
#